data_4a0d9ea56690c212a4b0ee4ec65fc0a4
#
_entry.id   4a0d9ea56690c212a4b0ee4ec65fc0a4
#
_cell.length_a   1.000
_cell.length_b   1.000
_cell.length_c   1.000
_cell.angle_alpha   90.00
_cell.angle_beta   90.00
_cell.angle_gamma   90.00
#
_symmetry.space_group_name_H-M   'P 1'
#
loop_
_entity.id
_entity.type
_entity.pdbx_description
1 polymer ?
#
loop_
_entity_poly.entity_id
_entity_poly.type
_entity_poly.pdbx_seq_one_letter_code
_entity_poly.pdbx_strand_id
1 'polypeptide(L)'
;MSRINKQLNESNSTIYTPAFVESISKVDIPAGIYLKSADYFDDKYINSTSDSWVFDYSGSRCYAHFRRDKISNQLTKYICFRYASAKCPAQIPGVLHAWSLATDHCITQSAFTFTVLKDYLETQEIDPRYFYYIIFGLKILCAEAFPGFTLDDYEDLEFIPRPHSHDWDIYQEIDHVLDPLEKSMISKGLFEMATSIRYGENYSLNTIRDAAILGLTYVTGARPAQLAKLATKDLRIDTRNPETGLIRYSLLLPYAKQRRVTTERLFLAIPAEIGALIRHYIERAQLKPDGKLFEFSHSAPFYVSKAISKAILRFSPPDYQAAVARGEAALPTITPTDLRHNVGHSLAMQGGSAEEIAHILGHTSLTVAKYYILATPALALIRAKALGTNPVWQNMVAMMLTGELTSSTEWQGQRVVGIVGDQLHDGIGGCSRDDGECPFCEVRCCYGCLYY
;
A
#
# COMPACT_ATOMS: atom_id res chain seq x y z
N MET A 1 34.68 -19.99 6.50
CA MET A 1 33.90 -18.84 6.03
C MET A 1 34.72 -17.66 5.46
N SER A 2 36.01 -17.48 5.75
CA SER A 2 36.76 -16.30 5.30
C SER A 2 37.33 -16.35 3.86
N ARG A 3 37.55 -17.52 3.26
CA ARG A 3 38.07 -17.64 1.89
C ARG A 3 37.01 -17.54 0.79
N ILE A 4 35.80 -17.98 1.05
CA ILE A 4 34.66 -17.89 0.10
C ILE A 4 34.23 -16.43 -0.07
N ASN A 5 34.19 -15.64 1.02
CA ASN A 5 33.87 -14.21 0.94
C ASN A 5 34.95 -13.36 0.24
N LYS A 6 36.23 -13.80 0.21
CA LYS A 6 37.30 -13.06 -0.47
C LYS A 6 37.25 -13.27 -1.98
N GLN A 7 36.92 -14.48 -2.45
CA GLN A 7 36.75 -14.77 -3.89
C GLN A 7 35.50 -14.14 -4.50
N LEU A 8 34.41 -14.01 -3.74
CA LEU A 8 33.20 -13.30 -4.18
C LEU A 8 33.44 -11.78 -4.34
N ASN A 9 34.29 -11.18 -3.52
CA ASN A 9 34.60 -9.74 -3.61
C ASN A 9 35.48 -9.35 -4.79
N GLU A 10 36.30 -10.25 -5.32
CA GLU A 10 37.20 -9.97 -6.46
C GLU A 10 36.53 -10.19 -7.82
N SER A 11 35.49 -11.02 -7.89
CA SER A 11 34.77 -11.32 -9.16
C SER A 11 33.70 -10.29 -9.55
N ASN A 12 33.18 -9.52 -8.61
CA ASN A 12 32.04 -8.61 -8.85
C ASN A 12 32.46 -7.26 -9.45
N SER A 13 33.73 -6.88 -9.40
CA SER A 13 34.19 -5.61 -10.00
C SER A 13 34.35 -5.67 -11.53
N THR A 14 34.26 -6.83 -12.12
CA THR A 14 34.52 -7.05 -13.57
C THR A 14 33.35 -6.66 -14.49
N ILE A 15 32.16 -6.47 -13.97
CA ILE A 15 30.98 -6.08 -14.79
C ILE A 15 30.96 -4.60 -15.15
N TYR A 16 31.65 -3.75 -14.39
CA TYR A 16 31.69 -2.31 -14.59
C TYR A 16 32.83 -1.90 -15.52
N THR A 17 32.56 -1.05 -16.47
CA THR A 17 33.61 -0.47 -17.32
C THR A 17 34.51 0.47 -16.51
N PRO A 18 35.79 0.63 -16.86
CA PRO A 18 36.70 1.56 -16.17
C PRO A 18 36.14 2.99 -16.11
N ALA A 19 35.50 3.44 -17.19
CA ALA A 19 34.88 4.75 -17.27
C ALA A 19 33.70 4.89 -16.27
N PHE A 20 32.88 3.85 -16.12
CA PHE A 20 31.80 3.84 -15.12
C PHE A 20 32.37 3.88 -13.68
N VAL A 21 33.38 3.08 -13.41
CA VAL A 21 34.08 3.06 -12.10
C VAL A 21 34.64 4.43 -11.76
N GLU A 22 35.25 5.11 -12.70
CA GLU A 22 35.77 6.46 -12.50
C GLU A 22 34.63 7.46 -12.22
N SER A 23 33.54 7.41 -12.97
CA SER A 23 32.39 8.30 -12.82
C SER A 23 31.71 8.11 -11.46
N ILE A 24 31.37 6.87 -11.09
CA ILE A 24 30.66 6.61 -9.83
C ILE A 24 31.54 6.89 -8.60
N SER A 25 32.86 6.74 -8.72
CA SER A 25 33.81 7.07 -7.64
C SER A 25 33.92 8.57 -7.36
N LYS A 26 33.59 9.41 -8.34
CA LYS A 26 33.58 10.89 -8.19
C LYS A 26 32.26 11.41 -7.62
N VAL A 27 31.23 10.55 -7.52
CA VAL A 27 29.94 10.99 -6.98
C VAL A 27 30.07 11.28 -5.49
N ASP A 28 29.68 12.49 -5.13
CA ASP A 28 29.63 12.93 -3.74
C ASP A 28 28.27 12.59 -3.11
N ILE A 29 28.31 11.85 -2.02
CA ILE A 29 27.15 11.55 -1.18
C ILE A 29 27.36 12.30 0.13
N PRO A 30 26.48 13.26 0.48
CA PRO A 30 26.66 14.05 1.69
C PRO A 30 26.69 13.15 2.92
N ALA A 31 27.56 13.42 3.90
CA ALA A 31 27.70 12.65 5.13
C ALA A 31 26.40 12.53 5.95
N GLY A 32 25.50 13.49 5.78
CA GLY A 32 24.15 13.49 6.35
C GLY A 32 23.10 13.75 5.28
N ILE A 33 22.21 12.77 5.05
CA ILE A 33 21.07 12.93 4.12
C ILE A 33 19.91 13.46 4.91
N TYR A 34 19.48 14.69 4.60
CA TYR A 34 18.36 15.32 5.29
C TYR A 34 17.02 14.68 4.91
N LEU A 35 16.23 14.32 5.92
CA LEU A 35 14.90 13.75 5.78
C LEU A 35 13.81 14.83 5.94
N LYS A 36 12.98 15.00 4.91
CA LYS A 36 11.84 15.90 4.95
C LYS A 36 10.70 15.26 5.74
N SER A 37 10.71 15.42 7.06
CA SER A 37 9.60 14.98 7.91
C SER A 37 9.19 16.10 8.86
N ALA A 38 7.85 16.28 9.01
CA ALA A 38 7.27 17.13 10.05
C ALA A 38 7.05 16.39 11.35
N ASP A 39 7.21 15.06 11.34
CA ASP A 39 6.96 14.26 12.52
C ASP A 39 8.06 14.46 13.56
N TYR A 40 7.63 14.59 14.83
CA TYR A 40 8.54 14.77 15.95
C TYR A 40 9.37 13.51 16.21
N PHE A 41 8.82 12.33 15.92
CA PHE A 41 9.44 11.04 16.20
C PHE A 41 10.29 10.48 15.04
N ASP A 42 10.29 11.14 13.88
CA ASP A 42 11.13 10.76 12.75
C ASP A 42 12.55 11.36 12.91
N ASP A 43 13.53 10.60 12.46
CA ASP A 43 14.89 11.13 12.34
C ASP A 43 14.93 12.29 11.35
N LYS A 44 15.82 13.24 11.58
CA LYS A 44 15.97 14.42 10.71
C LYS A 44 17.00 14.21 9.61
N TYR A 45 17.88 13.25 9.78
CA TYR A 45 18.91 12.89 8.78
C TYR A 45 19.34 11.44 8.92
N ILE A 46 19.85 10.89 7.82
CA ILE A 46 20.53 9.59 7.79
C ILE A 46 22.03 9.85 7.78
N ASN A 47 22.77 9.20 8.67
CA ASN A 47 24.23 9.15 8.57
C ASN A 47 24.63 8.19 7.44
N SER A 48 25.15 8.73 6.34
CA SER A 48 25.50 8.01 5.13
C SER A 48 26.95 7.55 5.06
N THR A 49 27.79 7.94 6.03
CA THR A 49 29.23 7.64 6.04
C THR A 49 29.52 6.15 6.22
N SER A 50 28.63 5.41 6.88
CA SER A 50 28.80 3.96 7.12
C SER A 50 28.15 3.12 6.01
N ASP A 51 28.50 1.81 5.98
CA ASP A 51 27.86 0.82 5.12
C ASP A 51 26.54 0.29 5.71
N SER A 52 26.02 0.94 6.74
CA SER A 52 24.77 0.58 7.38
C SER A 52 24.00 1.85 7.75
N TRP A 53 22.91 2.10 7.04
CA TRP A 53 22.01 3.22 7.33
C TRP A 53 20.88 2.71 8.20
N VAL A 54 20.74 3.29 9.38
CA VAL A 54 19.65 2.98 10.32
C VAL A 54 18.98 4.28 10.69
N PHE A 55 17.67 4.35 10.52
CA PHE A 55 16.90 5.56 10.82
C PHE A 55 15.43 5.23 11.09
N ASP A 56 14.78 6.06 11.88
CA ASP A 56 13.35 5.99 12.17
C ASP A 56 12.58 6.95 11.25
N TYR A 57 11.63 6.43 10.48
CA TYR A 57 10.82 7.22 9.58
C TYR A 57 9.39 6.66 9.43
N SER A 58 8.40 7.52 9.60
CA SER A 58 6.98 7.18 9.46
C SER A 58 6.53 5.99 10.30
N GLY A 59 7.06 5.88 11.52
CA GLY A 59 6.72 4.83 12.48
C GLY A 59 7.37 3.48 12.19
N SER A 60 8.38 3.44 11.33
CA SER A 60 9.16 2.24 11.05
C SER A 60 10.64 2.51 11.21
N ARG A 61 11.35 1.58 11.82
CA ARG A 61 12.81 1.60 11.84
C ARG A 61 13.32 0.93 10.59
N CYS A 62 14.01 1.72 9.77
CA CYS A 62 14.52 1.33 8.47
C CYS A 62 15.97 0.91 8.58
N TYR A 63 16.34 -0.17 7.88
CA TYR A 63 17.69 -0.70 7.83
C TYR A 63 18.10 -0.89 6.39
N ALA A 64 19.22 -0.29 5.98
CA ALA A 64 19.85 -0.51 4.68
C ALA A 64 21.32 -0.88 4.89
N HIS A 65 21.68 -2.12 4.59
CA HIS A 65 23.02 -2.65 4.77
C HIS A 65 23.66 -2.87 3.41
N PHE A 66 24.68 -2.08 3.10
CA PHE A 66 25.46 -2.14 1.86
C PHE A 66 26.58 -3.16 2.03
N ARG A 67 26.36 -4.40 1.54
CA ARG A 67 27.23 -5.57 1.80
C ARG A 67 27.89 -6.12 0.53
N ARG A 68 27.98 -5.33 -0.52
CA ARG A 68 28.60 -5.73 -1.79
C ARG A 68 30.02 -5.16 -1.91
N ASP A 69 30.62 -5.34 -3.06
CA ASP A 69 31.88 -4.69 -3.41
C ASP A 69 31.78 -3.15 -3.37
N LYS A 70 32.91 -2.49 -3.36
CA LYS A 70 32.98 -1.03 -3.19
C LYS A 70 32.19 -0.26 -4.26
N ILE A 71 32.24 -0.70 -5.52
CA ILE A 71 31.59 0.00 -6.64
C ILE A 71 30.08 -0.19 -6.58
N SER A 72 29.60 -1.43 -6.40
CA SER A 72 28.17 -1.72 -6.21
C SER A 72 27.58 -1.01 -5.00
N ASN A 73 28.33 -0.92 -3.89
CA ASN A 73 27.91 -0.17 -2.71
C ASN A 73 27.81 1.34 -2.98
N GLN A 74 28.81 1.91 -3.68
CA GLN A 74 28.77 3.34 -4.03
C GLN A 74 27.60 3.67 -4.94
N LEU A 75 27.35 2.83 -5.95
CA LEU A 75 26.21 2.95 -6.84
C LEU A 75 24.87 2.89 -6.09
N THR A 76 24.67 1.85 -5.29
CA THR A 76 23.41 1.68 -4.56
C THR A 76 23.19 2.73 -3.48
N LYS A 77 24.25 3.17 -2.79
CA LYS A 77 24.20 4.32 -1.87
C LYS A 77 23.77 5.61 -2.61
N TYR A 78 24.35 5.84 -3.79
CA TYR A 78 24.00 7.01 -4.58
C TYR A 78 22.52 7.00 -4.98
N ILE A 79 22.02 5.88 -5.52
CA ILE A 79 20.62 5.74 -5.89
C ILE A 79 19.69 5.90 -4.68
N CYS A 80 20.04 5.29 -3.53
CA CYS A 80 19.30 5.45 -2.27
C CYS A 80 19.29 6.90 -1.78
N PHE A 81 20.40 7.63 -1.88
CA PHE A 81 20.48 9.06 -1.57
C PHE A 81 19.53 9.89 -2.45
N ARG A 82 19.60 9.69 -3.76
CA ARG A 82 18.73 10.39 -4.73
C ARG A 82 17.25 10.04 -4.47
N TYR A 83 16.97 8.79 -4.13
CA TYR A 83 15.63 8.35 -3.78
C TYR A 83 15.12 9.01 -2.48
N ALA A 84 15.91 9.04 -1.44
CA ALA A 84 15.57 9.69 -0.17
C ALA A 84 15.25 11.19 -0.34
N SER A 85 15.97 11.85 -1.24
CA SER A 85 15.78 13.27 -1.53
C SER A 85 14.49 13.57 -2.31
N ALA A 86 14.05 12.64 -3.17
CA ALA A 86 12.93 12.83 -4.09
C ALA A 86 11.62 12.14 -3.65
N LYS A 87 11.71 11.04 -2.90
CA LYS A 87 10.61 10.14 -2.58
C LYS A 87 10.55 9.86 -1.06
N CYS A 88 9.82 8.80 -0.68
CA CYS A 88 9.65 8.39 0.71
C CYS A 88 10.89 7.63 1.22
N PRO A 89 11.64 8.14 2.19
CA PRO A 89 12.84 7.49 2.71
C PRO A 89 12.61 6.10 3.30
N ALA A 90 11.41 5.81 3.82
CA ALA A 90 11.08 4.48 4.36
C ALA A 90 11.22 3.34 3.32
N GLN A 91 11.27 3.68 2.03
CA GLN A 91 11.41 2.70 0.94
C GLN A 91 12.88 2.38 0.59
N ILE A 92 13.86 3.06 1.19
CA ILE A 92 15.30 2.83 0.93
C ILE A 92 15.69 1.35 1.03
N PRO A 93 15.25 0.57 2.05
CA PRO A 93 15.58 -0.86 2.10
C PRO A 93 15.08 -1.64 0.87
N GLY A 94 13.89 -1.29 0.37
CA GLY A 94 13.33 -1.88 -0.85
C GLY A 94 14.10 -1.47 -2.11
N VAL A 95 14.52 -0.20 -2.19
CA VAL A 95 15.36 0.30 -3.30
C VAL A 95 16.69 -0.45 -3.33
N LEU A 96 17.36 -0.57 -2.16
CA LEU A 96 18.60 -1.32 -2.04
C LEU A 96 18.43 -2.79 -2.46
N HIS A 97 17.35 -3.43 -2.03
CA HIS A 97 17.07 -4.83 -2.39
C HIS A 97 16.83 -4.98 -3.90
N ALA A 98 16.00 -4.14 -4.50
CA ALA A 98 15.72 -4.16 -5.93
C ALA A 98 16.99 -3.98 -6.77
N TRP A 99 17.83 -3.02 -6.41
CA TRP A 99 19.11 -2.79 -7.07
C TRP A 99 20.14 -3.90 -6.82
N SER A 100 20.04 -4.59 -5.67
CA SER A 100 20.82 -5.79 -5.45
C SER A 100 20.46 -6.92 -6.41
N LEU A 101 19.16 -7.18 -6.61
CA LEU A 101 18.67 -8.18 -7.57
C LEU A 101 19.09 -7.82 -9.02
N ALA A 102 18.89 -6.57 -9.42
CA ALA A 102 19.29 -6.09 -10.75
C ALA A 102 20.81 -6.23 -10.97
N THR A 103 21.65 -5.93 -9.96
CA THR A 103 23.10 -6.12 -10.03
C THR A 103 23.46 -7.60 -10.11
N ASP A 104 22.77 -8.50 -9.40
CA ASP A 104 23.00 -9.95 -9.51
C ASP A 104 22.70 -10.45 -10.93
N HIS A 105 21.64 -9.95 -11.56
CA HIS A 105 21.40 -10.24 -12.98
C HIS A 105 22.54 -9.74 -13.87
N CYS A 106 23.02 -8.51 -13.69
CA CYS A 106 24.16 -7.98 -14.43
C CYS A 106 25.44 -8.83 -14.24
N ILE A 107 25.66 -9.39 -13.05
CA ILE A 107 26.78 -10.32 -12.80
C ILE A 107 26.62 -11.59 -13.64
N THR A 108 25.42 -12.15 -13.73
CA THR A 108 25.17 -13.33 -14.57
C THR A 108 25.39 -13.05 -16.05
N GLN A 109 25.07 -11.84 -16.50
CA GLN A 109 25.28 -11.38 -17.88
C GLN A 109 26.70 -10.81 -18.12
N SER A 110 27.55 -10.74 -17.09
CA SER A 110 28.92 -10.21 -17.14
C SER A 110 29.02 -8.77 -17.67
N ALA A 111 27.95 -7.97 -17.56
CA ALA A 111 27.91 -6.58 -18.03
C ALA A 111 26.91 -5.74 -17.24
N PHE A 112 27.32 -4.49 -16.93
CA PHE A 112 26.45 -3.47 -16.34
C PHE A 112 26.18 -2.38 -17.37
N THR A 113 25.10 -2.54 -18.12
CA THR A 113 24.69 -1.63 -19.19
C THR A 113 23.17 -1.42 -19.14
N PHE A 114 22.72 -0.35 -19.81
CA PHE A 114 21.27 -0.10 -19.97
C PHE A 114 20.56 -1.28 -20.60
N THR A 115 21.09 -1.84 -21.67
CA THR A 115 20.49 -2.97 -22.39
C THR A 115 20.26 -4.20 -21.49
N VAL A 116 21.23 -4.56 -20.65
CA VAL A 116 21.11 -5.69 -19.73
C VAL A 116 20.05 -5.43 -18.65
N LEU A 117 19.98 -4.19 -18.14
CA LEU A 117 18.98 -3.83 -17.15
C LEU A 117 17.57 -3.69 -17.74
N LYS A 118 17.47 -3.26 -19.01
CA LYS A 118 16.21 -3.25 -19.76
C LYS A 118 15.71 -4.67 -19.98
N ASP A 119 16.57 -5.57 -20.46
CA ASP A 119 16.23 -6.99 -20.62
C ASP A 119 15.76 -7.63 -19.31
N TYR A 120 16.42 -7.30 -18.20
CA TYR A 120 15.98 -7.74 -16.86
C TYR A 120 14.55 -7.30 -16.55
N LEU A 121 14.20 -6.05 -16.84
CA LEU A 121 12.85 -5.51 -16.58
C LEU A 121 11.77 -6.09 -17.50
N GLU A 122 12.14 -6.49 -18.74
CA GLU A 122 11.23 -7.03 -19.73
C GLU A 122 11.03 -8.53 -19.61
N THR A 123 12.04 -9.28 -19.17
CA THR A 123 12.04 -10.76 -19.20
C THR A 123 11.78 -11.42 -17.86
N GLN A 124 12.04 -10.72 -16.74
CA GLN A 124 11.89 -11.31 -15.41
C GLN A 124 10.56 -10.93 -14.78
N GLU A 125 9.98 -11.86 -14.05
CA GLU A 125 8.82 -11.57 -13.19
C GLU A 125 9.27 -10.80 -11.95
N ILE A 126 9.07 -9.49 -11.96
CA ILE A 126 9.55 -8.57 -10.92
C ILE A 126 8.35 -8.01 -10.14
N ASP A 127 8.46 -7.98 -8.81
CA ASP A 127 7.50 -7.24 -7.98
C ASP A 127 7.32 -5.81 -8.53
N PRO A 128 6.09 -5.34 -8.77
CA PRO A 128 5.83 -4.02 -9.33
C PRO A 128 6.57 -2.89 -8.61
N ARG A 129 6.74 -2.99 -7.28
CA ARG A 129 7.49 -1.99 -6.49
C ARG A 129 8.97 -1.96 -6.86
N TYR A 130 9.57 -3.13 -7.05
CA TYR A 130 10.99 -3.25 -7.42
C TYR A 130 11.23 -2.75 -8.85
N PHE A 131 10.31 -3.03 -9.77
CA PHE A 131 10.31 -2.46 -11.10
C PHE A 131 10.45 -0.93 -11.05
N TYR A 132 9.58 -0.25 -10.30
CA TYR A 132 9.64 1.21 -10.18
C TYR A 132 10.89 1.73 -9.46
N TYR A 133 11.48 0.97 -8.55
CA TYR A 133 12.75 1.35 -7.91
C TYR A 133 13.93 1.26 -8.88
N ILE A 134 13.95 0.26 -9.74
CA ILE A 134 14.98 0.10 -10.78
C ILE A 134 14.82 1.19 -11.83
N ILE A 135 13.62 1.42 -12.35
CA ILE A 135 13.32 2.52 -13.28
C ILE A 135 13.76 3.88 -12.72
N PHE A 136 13.52 4.13 -11.42
CA PHE A 136 13.97 5.37 -10.78
C PHE A 136 15.49 5.55 -10.86
N GLY A 137 16.26 4.54 -10.56
CA GLY A 137 17.71 4.62 -10.64
C GLY A 137 18.23 4.67 -12.08
N LEU A 138 17.61 3.93 -13.01
CA LEU A 138 17.94 4.05 -14.45
C LEU A 138 17.72 5.47 -14.97
N LYS A 139 16.62 6.12 -14.61
CA LYS A 139 16.37 7.53 -14.95
C LYS A 139 17.47 8.47 -14.46
N ILE A 140 18.05 8.21 -13.30
CA ILE A 140 19.19 8.98 -12.78
C ILE A 140 20.46 8.71 -13.62
N LEU A 141 20.79 7.43 -13.84
CA LEU A 141 21.98 7.06 -14.59
C LEU A 141 21.97 7.61 -16.03
N CYS A 142 20.80 7.54 -16.71
CA CYS A 142 20.63 8.09 -18.04
C CYS A 142 20.66 9.63 -18.05
N ALA A 143 19.91 10.29 -17.13
CA ALA A 143 19.87 11.75 -17.07
C ALA A 143 21.22 12.40 -16.76
N GLU A 144 22.08 11.71 -16.03
CA GLU A 144 23.43 12.16 -15.69
C GLU A 144 24.51 11.60 -16.65
N ALA A 145 24.08 10.91 -17.71
CA ALA A 145 24.92 10.34 -18.77
C ALA A 145 26.09 9.51 -18.20
N PHE A 146 25.83 8.64 -17.24
CA PHE A 146 26.83 7.69 -16.76
C PHE A 146 27.32 6.82 -17.93
N PRO A 147 28.61 6.42 -17.95
CA PRO A 147 29.13 5.57 -19.02
C PRO A 147 28.34 4.27 -19.19
N GLY A 148 27.77 4.05 -20.38
CA GLY A 148 26.85 2.95 -20.68
C GLY A 148 25.36 3.29 -20.53
N PHE A 149 25.04 4.55 -20.24
CA PHE A 149 23.69 5.09 -20.12
C PHE A 149 23.60 6.42 -20.83
N THR A 150 22.62 6.61 -21.73
CA THR A 150 22.47 7.79 -22.56
C THR A 150 21.12 8.49 -22.34
N LEU A 151 20.97 9.70 -22.90
CA LEU A 151 19.68 10.38 -22.88
C LEU A 151 18.65 9.69 -23.78
N ASP A 152 19.09 9.04 -24.85
CA ASP A 152 18.19 8.25 -25.71
C ASP A 152 17.66 7.04 -24.93
N ASP A 153 18.50 6.39 -24.11
CA ASP A 153 18.06 5.33 -23.21
C ASP A 153 17.01 5.82 -22.18
N TYR A 154 17.07 7.10 -21.79
CA TYR A 154 16.06 7.68 -20.89
C TYR A 154 14.68 7.70 -21.55
N GLU A 155 14.58 8.02 -22.83
CA GLU A 155 13.32 8.01 -23.58
C GLU A 155 12.81 6.57 -23.74
N ASP A 156 13.70 5.63 -23.99
CA ASP A 156 13.38 4.20 -24.10
C ASP A 156 12.71 3.62 -22.84
N LEU A 157 12.99 4.18 -21.65
CA LEU A 157 12.35 3.75 -20.40
C LEU A 157 10.82 3.91 -20.38
N GLU A 158 10.26 4.77 -21.24
CA GLU A 158 8.81 4.97 -21.32
C GLU A 158 8.10 3.84 -22.05
N PHE A 159 8.83 3.11 -22.90
CA PHE A 159 8.31 2.01 -23.72
C PHE A 159 8.44 0.64 -23.03
N ILE A 160 9.13 0.55 -21.89
CA ILE A 160 9.21 -0.71 -21.12
C ILE A 160 7.83 -1.06 -20.59
N PRO A 161 7.31 -2.27 -20.85
CA PRO A 161 6.02 -2.72 -20.35
C PRO A 161 5.94 -2.61 -18.82
N ARG A 162 4.91 -1.93 -18.33
CA ARG A 162 4.73 -1.77 -16.88
C ARG A 162 4.05 -3.01 -16.32
N PRO A 163 4.51 -3.52 -15.16
CA PRO A 163 3.84 -4.63 -14.53
C PRO A 163 2.41 -4.23 -14.15
N HIS A 164 1.47 -5.15 -14.36
CA HIS A 164 0.10 -4.96 -13.90
C HIS A 164 0.08 -4.85 -12.38
N SER A 165 -0.58 -3.83 -11.87
CA SER A 165 -0.79 -3.64 -10.44
C SER A 165 -2.28 -3.81 -10.18
N HIS A 166 -2.62 -4.82 -9.38
CA HIS A 166 -3.98 -5.08 -8.90
C HIS A 166 -4.30 -4.27 -7.63
N ASP A 167 -3.53 -3.21 -7.34
CA ASP A 167 -3.67 -2.42 -6.11
C ASP A 167 -5.08 -1.82 -5.90
N TRP A 168 -5.86 -1.70 -6.97
CA TRP A 168 -7.20 -1.11 -6.93
C TRP A 168 -8.32 -2.14 -6.81
N ASP A 169 -8.08 -3.40 -7.18
CA ASP A 169 -9.09 -4.47 -7.15
C ASP A 169 -9.50 -4.77 -5.71
N ILE A 170 -8.56 -4.69 -4.78
CA ILE A 170 -8.80 -4.88 -3.34
C ILE A 170 -9.88 -3.95 -2.75
N TYR A 171 -10.12 -2.78 -3.37
CA TYR A 171 -11.17 -1.86 -2.94
C TYR A 171 -12.56 -2.22 -3.48
N GLN A 172 -12.64 -3.11 -4.45
CA GLN A 172 -13.87 -3.58 -5.07
C GLN A 172 -14.29 -4.94 -4.53
N GLU A 173 -13.38 -5.67 -3.90
CA GLU A 173 -13.66 -6.97 -3.31
C GLU A 173 -14.35 -6.80 -1.96
N ILE A 174 -15.62 -7.25 -1.90
CA ILE A 174 -16.44 -7.27 -0.68
C ILE A 174 -15.85 -8.22 0.36
N ASP A 175 -15.06 -9.20 -0.06
CA ASP A 175 -14.45 -10.23 0.79
C ASP A 175 -13.46 -9.68 1.83
N HIS A 176 -12.96 -8.44 1.63
CA HIS A 176 -12.13 -7.73 2.61
C HIS A 176 -12.93 -6.91 3.63
N VAL A 177 -14.25 -6.99 3.62
CA VAL A 177 -15.10 -6.33 4.62
C VAL A 177 -15.43 -7.34 5.71
N LEU A 178 -15.21 -6.93 6.97
CA LEU A 178 -15.56 -7.76 8.12
C LEU A 178 -17.01 -8.22 8.05
N ASP A 179 -17.24 -9.48 8.34
CA ASP A 179 -18.57 -10.02 8.44
C ASP A 179 -19.33 -9.48 9.69
N PRO A 180 -20.66 -9.60 9.76
CA PRO A 180 -21.43 -9.12 10.90
C PRO A 180 -21.05 -9.78 12.23
N LEU A 181 -20.61 -11.05 12.23
CA LEU A 181 -20.20 -11.77 13.45
C LEU A 181 -18.87 -11.24 13.96
N GLU A 182 -17.90 -11.03 13.07
CA GLU A 182 -16.60 -10.41 13.40
C GLU A 182 -16.78 -9.00 13.97
N LYS A 183 -17.62 -8.18 13.35
CA LYS A 183 -17.96 -6.83 13.84
C LYS A 183 -18.59 -6.88 15.24
N SER A 184 -19.53 -7.77 15.43
CA SER A 184 -20.19 -7.96 16.73
C SER A 184 -19.21 -8.43 17.79
N MET A 185 -18.37 -9.41 17.49
CA MET A 185 -17.34 -9.93 18.40
C MET A 185 -16.36 -8.83 18.82
N ILE A 186 -15.82 -8.06 17.86
CA ILE A 186 -14.88 -6.97 18.15
C ILE A 186 -15.55 -5.89 19.00
N SER A 187 -16.72 -5.42 18.60
CA SER A 187 -17.45 -4.36 19.31
C SER A 187 -17.81 -4.78 20.73
N LYS A 188 -18.35 -5.99 20.90
CA LYS A 188 -18.71 -6.56 22.19
C LYS A 188 -17.48 -6.75 23.09
N GLY A 189 -16.40 -7.33 22.56
CA GLY A 189 -15.17 -7.56 23.31
C GLY A 189 -14.52 -6.27 23.80
N LEU A 190 -14.49 -5.23 22.98
CA LEU A 190 -13.99 -3.90 23.35
C LEU A 190 -14.86 -3.25 24.44
N PHE A 191 -16.19 -3.32 24.29
CA PHE A 191 -17.13 -2.78 25.25
C PHE A 191 -17.05 -3.50 26.61
N GLU A 192 -17.05 -4.83 26.61
CA GLU A 192 -16.93 -5.65 27.82
C GLU A 192 -15.61 -5.38 28.56
N MET A 193 -14.50 -5.32 27.82
CA MET A 193 -13.20 -5.02 28.40
C MET A 193 -13.14 -3.61 29.02
N ALA A 194 -13.67 -2.59 28.33
CA ALA A 194 -13.73 -1.24 28.88
C ALA A 194 -14.61 -1.17 30.14
N THR A 195 -15.69 -1.94 30.15
CA THR A 195 -16.61 -2.05 31.29
C THR A 195 -15.93 -2.77 32.49
N SER A 196 -15.30 -3.91 32.26
CA SER A 196 -14.56 -4.67 33.25
C SER A 196 -13.46 -3.83 33.93
N ILE A 197 -12.70 -3.06 33.12
CA ILE A 197 -11.69 -2.13 33.66
C ILE A 197 -12.33 -1.08 34.56
N ARG A 198 -13.49 -0.56 34.18
CA ARG A 198 -14.24 0.40 35.03
C ARG A 198 -14.66 -0.18 36.37
N TYR A 199 -14.95 -1.46 36.40
CA TYR A 199 -15.30 -2.20 37.65
C TYR A 199 -14.07 -2.73 38.38
N GLY A 200 -12.86 -2.37 37.98
CA GLY A 200 -11.63 -2.67 38.70
C GLY A 200 -10.94 -3.96 38.29
N GLU A 201 -11.38 -4.63 37.23
CA GLU A 201 -10.64 -5.77 36.70
C GLU A 201 -9.26 -5.35 36.21
N ASN A 202 -8.27 -6.19 36.46
CA ASN A 202 -6.87 -5.91 36.18
C ASN A 202 -6.35 -6.77 35.03
N TYR A 203 -6.09 -6.14 33.90
CA TYR A 203 -5.48 -6.76 32.72
C TYR A 203 -3.99 -6.43 32.65
N SER A 204 -3.21 -7.26 31.97
CA SER A 204 -1.81 -6.94 31.70
C SER A 204 -1.71 -5.68 30.82
N LEU A 205 -0.64 -4.91 30.98
CA LEU A 205 -0.41 -3.68 30.20
C LEU A 205 -0.42 -3.96 28.68
N ASN A 206 0.17 -5.08 28.25
CA ASN A 206 0.16 -5.50 26.85
C ASN A 206 -1.26 -5.80 26.35
N THR A 207 -2.09 -6.42 27.17
CA THR A 207 -3.49 -6.71 26.81
C THR A 207 -4.28 -5.42 26.58
N ILE A 208 -4.13 -4.44 27.47
CA ILE A 208 -4.82 -3.14 27.35
C ILE A 208 -4.32 -2.39 26.12
N ARG A 209 -2.99 -2.38 25.88
CA ARG A 209 -2.38 -1.78 24.69
C ARG A 209 -2.91 -2.41 23.41
N ASP A 210 -2.93 -3.73 23.33
CA ASP A 210 -3.35 -4.45 22.12
C ASP A 210 -4.84 -4.19 21.83
N ALA A 211 -5.70 -4.13 22.85
CA ALA A 211 -7.11 -3.75 22.75
C ALA A 211 -7.27 -2.26 22.35
N ALA A 212 -6.46 -1.34 22.87
CA ALA A 212 -6.47 0.06 22.48
C ALA A 212 -6.08 0.25 21.01
N ILE A 213 -5.07 -0.49 20.53
CA ILE A 213 -4.65 -0.49 19.11
C ILE A 213 -5.78 -1.02 18.23
N LEU A 214 -6.39 -2.17 18.57
CA LEU A 214 -7.54 -2.70 17.84
C LEU A 214 -8.70 -1.71 17.83
N GLY A 215 -9.07 -1.16 18.98
CA GLY A 215 -10.17 -0.20 19.10
C GLY A 215 -9.97 1.04 18.25
N LEU A 216 -8.78 1.66 18.30
CA LEU A 216 -8.45 2.80 17.44
C LEU A 216 -8.51 2.46 15.96
N THR A 217 -7.91 1.33 15.56
CA THR A 217 -7.89 0.92 14.15
C THR A 217 -9.30 0.61 13.66
N TYR A 218 -10.13 -0.03 14.49
CA TYR A 218 -11.51 -0.40 14.18
C TYR A 218 -12.42 0.82 13.97
N VAL A 219 -12.30 1.86 14.82
CA VAL A 219 -13.20 3.03 14.74
C VAL A 219 -12.71 4.11 13.79
N THR A 220 -11.40 4.21 13.54
CA THR A 220 -10.83 5.30 12.73
C THR A 220 -10.27 4.82 11.38
N GLY A 221 -10.06 3.54 11.21
CA GLY A 221 -9.33 3.01 10.06
C GLY A 221 -7.87 3.49 9.98
N ALA A 222 -7.27 3.87 11.12
CA ALA A 222 -5.92 4.41 11.16
C ALA A 222 -4.88 3.43 10.61
N ARG A 223 -3.97 3.95 9.78
CA ARG A 223 -2.82 3.17 9.30
C ARG A 223 -1.80 2.96 10.43
N PRO A 224 -1.05 1.84 10.43
CA PRO A 224 0.00 1.61 11.42
C PRO A 224 0.98 2.78 11.58
N ALA A 225 1.36 3.44 10.48
CA ALA A 225 2.22 4.62 10.52
C ALA A 225 1.56 5.82 11.23
N GLN A 226 0.24 5.95 11.20
CA GLN A 226 -0.48 6.99 11.94
C GLN A 226 -0.47 6.69 13.43
N LEU A 227 -0.71 5.42 13.82
CA LEU A 227 -0.64 5.00 15.22
C LEU A 227 0.75 5.21 15.82
N ALA A 228 1.81 4.96 15.04
CA ALA A 228 3.19 5.16 15.48
C ALA A 228 3.57 6.64 15.70
N LYS A 229 2.81 7.54 15.08
CA LYS A 229 3.00 9.00 15.18
C LYS A 229 2.14 9.66 16.25
N LEU A 230 1.27 8.90 16.92
CA LEU A 230 0.45 9.43 18.00
C LEU A 230 1.30 9.71 19.24
N ALA A 231 1.19 10.93 19.74
CA ALA A 231 1.64 11.32 21.06
C ALA A 231 0.52 11.11 22.09
N THR A 232 0.86 10.94 23.33
CA THR A 232 -0.12 10.79 24.42
C THR A 232 -1.09 11.97 24.50
N LYS A 233 -0.62 13.19 24.26
CA LYS A 233 -1.42 14.43 24.22
C LYS A 233 -2.41 14.50 23.04
N ASP A 234 -2.29 13.63 22.04
CA ASP A 234 -3.22 13.60 20.91
C ASP A 234 -4.58 13.01 21.31
N LEU A 235 -4.68 12.27 22.41
CA LEU A 235 -5.95 11.94 23.06
C LEU A 235 -6.40 13.14 23.89
N ARG A 236 -7.53 13.72 23.52
CA ARG A 236 -8.15 14.83 24.26
C ARG A 236 -9.39 14.34 24.99
N ILE A 237 -9.54 14.85 26.21
CA ILE A 237 -10.74 14.64 27.02
C ILE A 237 -11.51 15.94 26.98
N ASP A 238 -12.58 15.96 26.19
CA ASP A 238 -13.46 17.11 26.12
C ASP A 238 -14.32 17.17 27.38
N THR A 239 -14.56 18.38 27.85
CA THR A 239 -15.17 18.65 29.14
C THR A 239 -16.46 17.88 29.33
N ARG A 240 -16.60 17.36 30.54
CA ARG A 240 -17.81 16.73 31.04
C ARG A 240 -19.00 17.61 30.70
N ASN A 241 -19.99 17.05 30.02
CA ASN A 241 -21.29 17.68 29.99
C ASN A 241 -21.78 17.75 31.44
N PRO A 242 -21.97 18.95 32.03
CA PRO A 242 -22.38 19.08 33.43
C PRO A 242 -23.70 18.39 33.76
N GLU A 243 -24.58 18.25 32.75
CA GLU A 243 -25.92 17.66 32.91
C GLU A 243 -25.92 16.14 32.87
N THR A 244 -25.04 15.51 32.09
CA THR A 244 -25.02 14.06 31.90
C THR A 244 -23.82 13.35 32.51
N GLY A 245 -22.79 14.08 32.92
CA GLY A 245 -21.54 13.55 33.44
C GLY A 245 -20.71 12.72 32.42
N LEU A 246 -21.14 12.70 31.16
CA LEU A 246 -20.48 11.93 30.10
C LEU A 246 -19.17 12.57 29.71
N ILE A 247 -18.12 11.75 29.66
CA ILE A 247 -16.82 12.14 29.17
C ILE A 247 -16.79 11.91 27.65
N ARG A 248 -16.48 12.95 26.89
CA ARG A 248 -16.24 12.85 25.46
C ARG A 248 -14.74 12.75 25.21
N TYR A 249 -14.37 11.87 24.28
CA TYR A 249 -13.00 11.72 23.84
C TYR A 249 -12.87 12.12 22.38
N SER A 250 -11.77 12.77 22.06
CA SER A 250 -11.38 13.07 20.69
C SER A 250 -9.92 12.71 20.48
N LEU A 251 -9.57 12.40 19.23
CA LEU A 251 -8.23 12.03 18.81
C LEU A 251 -7.74 12.99 17.73
N LEU A 252 -6.53 13.47 17.89
CA LEU A 252 -5.81 14.21 16.86
C LEU A 252 -4.96 13.25 16.06
N LEU A 253 -5.54 12.67 15.00
CA LEU A 253 -4.86 11.66 14.18
C LEU A 253 -3.95 12.34 13.15
N PRO A 254 -2.64 12.00 13.07
CA PRO A 254 -1.75 12.51 12.04
C PRO A 254 -2.13 11.96 10.67
N TYR A 255 -1.96 12.77 9.61
CA TYR A 255 -2.13 12.29 8.25
C TYR A 255 -1.05 11.28 7.87
N ALA A 256 -1.40 10.23 7.11
CA ALA A 256 -0.50 9.12 6.79
C ALA A 256 0.48 9.43 5.65
N LYS A 257 -0.04 9.99 4.55
CA LYS A 257 0.73 10.25 3.32
C LYS A 257 0.57 11.71 2.94
N GLN A 258 1.48 12.55 3.40
CA GLN A 258 1.49 13.96 3.07
C GLN A 258 2.57 14.26 2.03
N ARG A 259 2.21 14.98 0.97
CA ARG A 259 3.17 15.52 -0.01
C ARG A 259 3.90 16.74 0.54
N ARG A 260 3.28 17.45 1.49
CA ARG A 260 3.87 18.63 2.16
C ARG A 260 4.18 18.28 3.60
N VAL A 261 5.27 18.83 4.09
CA VAL A 261 5.62 18.76 5.51
C VAL A 261 4.60 19.59 6.28
N THR A 262 3.69 18.96 7.01
CA THR A 262 2.67 19.63 7.82
C THR A 262 2.51 18.94 9.17
N THR A 263 2.22 19.73 10.18
CA THR A 263 1.87 19.27 11.53
C THR A 263 0.36 19.14 11.72
N GLU A 264 -0.42 19.35 10.67
CA GLU A 264 -1.88 19.22 10.73
C GLU A 264 -2.30 17.82 11.17
N ARG A 265 -3.33 17.81 12.01
CA ARG A 265 -3.93 16.61 12.57
C ARG A 265 -5.41 16.57 12.21
N LEU A 266 -5.90 15.38 11.94
CA LEU A 266 -7.32 15.13 11.74
C LEU A 266 -7.99 15.02 13.11
N PHE A 267 -8.98 15.87 13.37
CA PHE A 267 -9.78 15.79 14.59
C PHE A 267 -10.91 14.78 14.41
N LEU A 268 -10.93 13.73 15.26
CA LEU A 268 -11.93 12.67 15.24
C LEU A 268 -12.53 12.49 16.64
N ALA A 269 -13.85 12.51 16.75
CA ALA A 269 -14.52 12.00 17.94
C ALA A 269 -14.39 10.48 17.97
N ILE A 270 -14.12 9.92 19.14
CA ILE A 270 -14.00 8.47 19.36
C ILE A 270 -15.00 8.00 20.43
N PRO A 271 -15.51 6.76 20.33
CA PRO A 271 -16.40 6.18 21.33
C PRO A 271 -15.82 6.25 22.74
N ALA A 272 -16.69 6.46 23.72
CA ALA A 272 -16.29 6.61 25.10
C ALA A 272 -15.51 5.41 25.64
N GLU A 273 -15.88 4.22 25.24
CA GLU A 273 -15.24 2.95 25.63
C GLU A 273 -13.78 2.89 25.13
N ILE A 274 -13.57 3.26 23.86
CA ILE A 274 -12.23 3.28 23.24
C ILE A 274 -11.37 4.37 23.91
N GLY A 275 -11.94 5.56 24.14
CA GLY A 275 -11.26 6.64 24.84
C GLY A 275 -10.87 6.24 26.26
N ALA A 276 -11.75 5.53 26.98
CA ALA A 276 -11.49 5.02 28.32
C ALA A 276 -10.38 3.95 28.33
N LEU A 277 -10.37 3.03 27.38
CA LEU A 277 -9.29 2.04 27.21
C LEU A 277 -7.94 2.71 27.02
N ILE A 278 -7.85 3.69 26.10
CA ILE A 278 -6.62 4.41 25.81
C ILE A 278 -6.15 5.19 27.04
N ARG A 279 -7.07 5.90 27.69
CA ARG A 279 -6.77 6.64 28.92
C ARG A 279 -6.22 5.73 30.00
N HIS A 280 -6.86 4.58 30.22
CA HIS A 280 -6.41 3.60 31.20
C HIS A 280 -5.01 3.04 30.84
N TYR A 281 -4.74 2.81 29.54
CA TYR A 281 -3.41 2.43 29.08
C TYR A 281 -2.37 3.51 29.41
N ILE A 282 -2.67 4.78 29.11
CA ILE A 282 -1.78 5.92 29.41
C ILE A 282 -1.44 5.99 30.91
N GLU A 283 -2.46 5.90 31.75
CA GLU A 283 -2.32 5.96 33.20
C GLU A 283 -1.48 4.78 33.75
N ARG A 284 -1.77 3.57 33.30
CA ARG A 284 -1.06 2.34 33.72
C ARG A 284 0.38 2.28 33.24
N ALA A 285 0.65 2.76 32.02
CA ALA A 285 1.98 2.81 31.44
C ALA A 285 2.77 4.05 31.88
N GLN A 286 2.16 4.98 32.63
CA GLN A 286 2.76 6.25 33.09
C GLN A 286 3.38 7.04 31.92
N LEU A 287 2.67 7.10 30.79
CA LEU A 287 3.16 7.79 29.59
C LEU A 287 3.21 9.29 29.80
N LYS A 288 4.30 9.89 29.32
CA LYS A 288 4.45 11.34 29.33
C LYS A 288 3.59 11.98 28.24
N PRO A 289 3.05 13.20 28.45
CA PRO A 289 2.19 13.88 27.47
C PRO A 289 2.80 13.98 26.06
N ASP A 290 4.08 14.31 25.97
CA ASP A 290 4.82 14.43 24.71
C ASP A 290 5.47 13.12 24.22
N GLY A 291 5.31 12.03 25.00
CA GLY A 291 5.78 10.69 24.63
C GLY A 291 4.92 10.04 23.56
N LYS A 292 5.46 9.02 22.91
CA LYS A 292 4.68 8.17 22.00
C LYS A 292 3.56 7.48 22.75
N LEU A 293 2.35 7.47 22.16
CA LEU A 293 1.23 6.71 22.70
C LEU A 293 1.49 5.19 22.62
N PHE A 294 2.05 4.76 21.47
CA PHE A 294 2.46 3.36 21.27
C PHE A 294 3.92 3.32 20.80
N GLU A 295 4.71 2.49 21.46
CA GLU A 295 6.09 2.22 21.05
C GLU A 295 6.17 0.94 20.25
N PHE A 296 6.82 1.04 19.08
CA PHE A 296 7.09 -0.08 18.19
C PHE A 296 8.61 -0.18 17.99
N SER A 297 9.20 -1.32 18.37
CA SER A 297 10.67 -1.48 18.34
C SER A 297 11.25 -1.64 16.93
N HIS A 298 10.42 -1.97 15.91
CA HIS A 298 10.88 -2.17 14.54
C HIS A 298 9.87 -1.63 13.53
N SER A 299 8.94 -2.47 13.08
CA SER A 299 7.96 -2.13 12.04
C SER A 299 6.57 -1.94 12.64
N ALA A 300 6.03 -0.74 12.58
CA ALA A 300 4.67 -0.47 13.03
C ALA A 300 3.63 -1.41 12.38
N PRO A 301 3.65 -1.68 11.05
CA PRO A 301 2.74 -2.64 10.43
C PRO A 301 2.75 -4.02 11.11
N PHE A 302 3.94 -4.57 11.38
CA PHE A 302 4.07 -5.87 12.03
C PHE A 302 3.49 -5.88 13.45
N TYR A 303 3.83 -4.87 14.25
CA TYR A 303 3.37 -4.82 15.65
C TYR A 303 1.88 -4.55 15.75
N VAL A 304 1.33 -3.67 14.92
CA VAL A 304 -0.10 -3.37 14.88
C VAL A 304 -0.89 -4.60 14.44
N SER A 305 -0.48 -5.30 13.38
CA SER A 305 -1.13 -6.56 12.96
C SER A 305 -1.10 -7.61 14.07
N LYS A 306 0.06 -7.78 14.72
CA LYS A 306 0.20 -8.72 15.83
C LYS A 306 -0.68 -8.35 17.05
N ALA A 307 -0.80 -7.06 17.37
CA ALA A 307 -1.66 -6.58 18.46
C ALA A 307 -3.14 -6.83 18.14
N ILE A 308 -3.56 -6.54 16.89
CA ILE A 308 -4.92 -6.81 16.42
C ILE A 308 -5.25 -8.30 16.51
N SER A 309 -4.41 -9.18 15.95
CA SER A 309 -4.63 -10.64 16.01
C SER A 309 -4.74 -11.16 17.44
N LYS A 310 -3.91 -10.67 18.37
CA LYS A 310 -3.96 -11.05 19.78
C LYS A 310 -5.21 -10.55 20.48
N ALA A 311 -5.64 -9.32 20.22
CA ALA A 311 -6.84 -8.75 20.82
C ALA A 311 -8.10 -9.48 20.29
N ILE A 312 -8.17 -9.77 19.00
CA ILE A 312 -9.27 -10.52 18.39
C ILE A 312 -9.32 -11.94 18.94
N LEU A 313 -8.17 -12.63 19.06
CA LEU A 313 -8.11 -13.96 19.66
C LEU A 313 -8.69 -13.96 21.06
N ARG A 314 -8.38 -12.93 21.87
CA ARG A 314 -8.92 -12.80 23.22
C ARG A 314 -10.44 -12.65 23.26
N PHE A 315 -11.03 -11.98 22.25
CA PHE A 315 -12.47 -11.80 22.14
C PHE A 315 -13.18 -12.98 21.46
N SER A 316 -12.41 -13.90 20.90
CA SER A 316 -12.92 -15.10 20.22
C SER A 316 -13.46 -16.12 21.23
N PRO A 317 -14.31 -17.08 20.80
CA PRO A 317 -14.80 -18.15 21.67
C PRO A 317 -13.68 -18.94 22.35
N PRO A 318 -13.89 -19.41 23.62
CA PRO A 318 -12.87 -20.14 24.39
C PRO A 318 -12.32 -21.37 23.66
N ASP A 319 -13.16 -22.09 22.93
CA ASP A 319 -12.75 -23.29 22.17
C ASP A 319 -11.75 -22.95 21.07
N TYR A 320 -11.97 -21.83 20.36
CA TYR A 320 -11.04 -21.36 19.36
C TYR A 320 -9.72 -20.88 20.00
N GLN A 321 -9.78 -20.17 21.13
CA GLN A 321 -8.58 -19.78 21.87
C GLN A 321 -7.75 -21.01 22.29
N ALA A 322 -8.42 -22.05 22.78
CA ALA A 322 -7.78 -23.30 23.15
C ALA A 322 -7.17 -24.04 21.95
N ALA A 323 -7.85 -24.07 20.82
CA ALA A 323 -7.34 -24.67 19.58
C ALA A 323 -6.08 -23.93 19.07
N VAL A 324 -6.08 -22.61 19.09
CA VAL A 324 -4.89 -21.80 18.75
C VAL A 324 -3.74 -22.07 19.71
N ALA A 325 -4.02 -22.16 21.01
CA ALA A 325 -2.99 -22.45 22.01
C ALA A 325 -2.35 -23.84 21.82
N ARG A 326 -3.09 -24.82 21.30
CA ARG A 326 -2.58 -26.17 20.96
C ARG A 326 -1.93 -26.23 19.58
N GLY A 327 -1.96 -25.15 18.79
CA GLY A 327 -1.46 -25.15 17.42
C GLY A 327 -2.37 -25.84 16.38
N GLU A 328 -3.62 -26.14 16.75
CA GLU A 328 -4.63 -26.77 15.90
C GLU A 328 -5.38 -25.76 15.01
N ALA A 329 -5.34 -24.49 15.37
CA ALA A 329 -5.93 -23.40 14.58
C ALA A 329 -4.92 -22.25 14.41
N ALA A 330 -5.05 -21.51 13.31
CA ALA A 330 -4.23 -20.34 13.03
C ALA A 330 -4.71 -19.13 13.87
N LEU A 331 -3.82 -18.16 14.07
CA LEU A 331 -4.21 -16.85 14.63
C LEU A 331 -5.19 -16.13 13.67
N PRO A 332 -6.08 -15.26 14.22
CA PRO A 332 -6.93 -14.42 13.38
C PRO A 332 -6.11 -13.60 12.37
N THR A 333 -6.55 -13.57 11.13
CA THR A 333 -5.82 -12.96 9.99
C THR A 333 -6.27 -11.54 9.68
N ILE A 334 -7.24 -10.97 10.43
CA ILE A 334 -7.72 -9.60 10.21
C ILE A 334 -6.56 -8.60 10.35
N THR A 335 -6.38 -7.80 9.32
CA THR A 335 -5.28 -6.83 9.20
C THR A 335 -5.75 -5.39 9.45
N PRO A 336 -4.84 -4.44 9.69
CA PRO A 336 -5.18 -3.01 9.72
C PRO A 336 -5.84 -2.54 8.42
N THR A 337 -5.51 -3.18 7.29
CA THR A 337 -6.10 -2.85 5.98
C THR A 337 -7.57 -3.24 5.93
N ASP A 338 -7.94 -4.43 6.40
CA ASP A 338 -9.32 -4.91 6.43
C ASP A 338 -10.18 -4.03 7.35
N LEU A 339 -9.65 -3.67 8.54
CA LEU A 339 -10.33 -2.74 9.45
C LEU A 339 -10.55 -1.37 8.81
N ARG A 340 -9.59 -0.87 8.04
CA ARG A 340 -9.71 0.39 7.32
C ARG A 340 -10.72 0.31 6.17
N HIS A 341 -10.73 -0.80 5.42
CA HIS A 341 -11.74 -1.05 4.39
C HIS A 341 -13.15 -1.11 5.01
N ASN A 342 -13.27 -1.77 6.16
CA ASN A 342 -14.52 -1.81 6.91
C ASN A 342 -15.03 -0.41 7.29
N VAL A 343 -14.15 0.50 7.75
CA VAL A 343 -14.54 1.89 8.06
C VAL A 343 -14.97 2.62 6.80
N GLY A 344 -14.19 2.56 5.71
CA GLY A 344 -14.51 3.22 4.45
C GLY A 344 -15.82 2.74 3.85
N HIS A 345 -16.02 1.42 3.85
CA HIS A 345 -17.27 0.81 3.36
C HIS A 345 -18.46 1.13 4.26
N SER A 346 -18.31 1.11 5.58
CA SER A 346 -19.38 1.46 6.52
C SER A 346 -19.83 2.91 6.35
N LEU A 347 -18.91 3.84 6.13
CA LEU A 347 -19.23 5.24 5.85
C LEU A 347 -19.98 5.39 4.51
N ALA A 348 -19.53 4.69 3.48
CA ALA A 348 -20.19 4.69 2.17
C ALA A 348 -21.61 4.10 2.25
N MET A 349 -21.81 3.02 3.02
CA MET A 349 -23.13 2.41 3.26
C MET A 349 -24.08 3.33 4.04
N GLN A 350 -23.56 4.23 4.87
CA GLN A 350 -24.34 5.25 5.57
C GLN A 350 -24.64 6.48 4.71
N GLY A 351 -24.21 6.48 3.44
CA GLY A 351 -24.43 7.60 2.51
C GLY A 351 -23.37 8.69 2.59
N GLY A 352 -22.22 8.44 3.23
CA GLY A 352 -21.12 9.40 3.31
C GLY A 352 -20.60 9.79 1.92
N SER A 353 -20.33 11.06 1.71
CA SER A 353 -19.73 11.57 0.49
C SER A 353 -18.27 11.15 0.34
N ALA A 354 -17.72 11.25 -0.88
CA ALA A 354 -16.30 10.95 -1.12
C ALA A 354 -15.37 11.85 -0.31
N GLU A 355 -15.76 13.11 -0.09
CA GLU A 355 -15.04 14.10 0.71
C GLU A 355 -15.04 13.70 2.18
N GLU A 356 -16.18 13.29 2.74
CA GLU A 356 -16.28 12.85 4.13
C GLU A 356 -15.47 11.58 4.38
N ILE A 357 -15.58 10.58 3.50
CA ILE A 357 -14.81 9.34 3.58
C ILE A 357 -13.31 9.64 3.47
N ALA A 358 -12.91 10.48 2.51
CA ALA A 358 -11.52 10.87 2.35
C ALA A 358 -11.00 11.64 3.58
N HIS A 359 -11.82 12.52 4.16
CA HIS A 359 -11.47 13.28 5.37
C HIS A 359 -11.25 12.33 6.55
N ILE A 360 -12.23 11.49 6.89
CA ILE A 360 -12.15 10.58 8.04
C ILE A 360 -10.99 9.60 7.92
N LEU A 361 -10.76 9.07 6.72
CA LEU A 361 -9.64 8.16 6.46
C LEU A 361 -8.29 8.87 6.28
N GLY A 362 -8.26 10.21 6.24
CA GLY A 362 -7.05 10.99 6.01
C GLY A 362 -6.44 10.74 4.62
N HIS A 363 -7.28 10.65 3.58
CA HIS A 363 -6.83 10.55 2.19
C HIS A 363 -6.47 11.93 1.64
N THR A 364 -5.41 12.00 0.85
CA THR A 364 -5.00 13.22 0.13
C THR A 364 -5.68 13.36 -1.24
N SER A 365 -6.45 12.37 -1.67
CA SER A 365 -7.15 12.30 -2.95
C SER A 365 -8.50 11.60 -2.75
N LEU A 366 -9.50 12.02 -3.51
CA LEU A 366 -10.85 11.44 -3.48
C LEU A 366 -10.94 10.10 -4.20
N THR A 367 -9.91 9.71 -4.95
CA THR A 367 -9.93 8.51 -5.81
C THR A 367 -10.32 7.26 -5.02
N VAL A 368 -9.60 6.98 -3.93
CA VAL A 368 -9.88 5.78 -3.09
C VAL A 368 -11.27 5.87 -2.44
N ALA A 369 -11.67 7.05 -1.97
CA ALA A 369 -12.97 7.24 -1.36
C ALA A 369 -14.11 6.94 -2.35
N LYS A 370 -13.95 7.31 -3.62
CA LYS A 370 -14.91 6.99 -4.67
C LYS A 370 -15.05 5.47 -4.89
N TYR A 371 -13.97 4.70 -4.77
CA TYR A 371 -14.05 3.24 -4.89
C TYR A 371 -14.92 2.61 -3.79
N TYR A 372 -14.86 3.08 -2.54
CA TYR A 372 -15.76 2.60 -1.49
C TYR A 372 -17.23 2.84 -1.83
N ILE A 373 -17.57 4.03 -2.37
CA ILE A 373 -18.93 4.35 -2.79
C ILE A 373 -19.34 3.45 -3.96
N LEU A 374 -18.46 3.24 -4.93
CA LEU A 374 -18.73 2.40 -6.10
C LEU A 374 -18.97 0.93 -5.74
N ALA A 375 -18.43 0.45 -4.64
CA ALA A 375 -18.61 -0.91 -4.14
C ALA A 375 -19.89 -1.10 -3.31
N THR A 376 -20.71 -0.03 -3.06
CA THR A 376 -21.93 -0.20 -2.27
C THR A 376 -23.00 -0.98 -3.04
N PRO A 377 -23.75 -1.90 -2.36
CA PRO A 377 -24.83 -2.66 -3.00
C PRO A 377 -25.91 -1.77 -3.62
N ALA A 378 -26.20 -0.62 -3.01
CA ALA A 378 -27.17 0.33 -3.53
C ALA A 378 -26.76 0.87 -4.91
N LEU A 379 -25.49 1.24 -5.09
CA LEU A 379 -24.98 1.72 -6.37
C LEU A 379 -24.84 0.58 -7.39
N ALA A 380 -24.48 -0.62 -6.94
CA ALA A 380 -24.47 -1.81 -7.80
C ALA A 380 -25.86 -2.10 -8.36
N LEU A 381 -26.91 -1.97 -7.53
CA LEU A 381 -28.31 -2.14 -7.96
C LEU A 381 -28.74 -1.04 -8.95
N ILE A 382 -28.36 0.21 -8.72
CA ILE A 382 -28.64 1.32 -9.65
C ILE A 382 -27.96 1.07 -10.99
N ARG A 383 -26.70 0.64 -10.99
CA ARG A 383 -25.96 0.28 -12.20
C ARG A 383 -26.60 -0.90 -12.94
N ALA A 384 -26.97 -1.96 -12.19
CA ALA A 384 -27.67 -3.10 -12.77
C ALA A 384 -28.99 -2.69 -13.42
N LYS A 385 -29.76 -1.82 -12.77
CA LYS A 385 -31.00 -1.26 -13.35
C LYS A 385 -30.71 -0.41 -14.59
N ALA A 386 -29.72 0.49 -14.53
CA ALA A 386 -29.36 1.33 -15.67
C ALA A 386 -28.86 0.50 -16.86
N LEU A 387 -28.05 -0.52 -16.62
CA LEU A 387 -27.63 -1.48 -17.64
C LEU A 387 -28.81 -2.31 -18.15
N GLY A 388 -29.68 -2.79 -17.25
CA GLY A 388 -30.85 -3.59 -17.61
C GLY A 388 -31.89 -2.85 -18.43
N THR A 389 -31.92 -1.52 -18.37
CA THR A 389 -32.78 -0.67 -19.23
C THR A 389 -32.11 -0.25 -20.54
N ASN A 390 -30.83 -0.51 -20.69
CA ASN A 390 -30.08 -0.18 -21.90
C ASN A 390 -30.35 -1.24 -22.99
N PRO A 391 -30.95 -0.89 -24.15
CA PRO A 391 -31.25 -1.84 -25.21
C PRO A 391 -30.03 -2.62 -25.72
N VAL A 392 -28.87 -1.95 -25.77
CA VAL A 392 -27.59 -2.56 -26.20
C VAL A 392 -27.17 -3.65 -25.23
N TRP A 393 -27.25 -3.37 -23.91
CA TRP A 393 -26.94 -4.36 -22.87
C TRP A 393 -27.91 -5.53 -22.93
N GLN A 394 -29.21 -5.27 -23.12
CA GLN A 394 -30.23 -6.31 -23.25
C GLN A 394 -29.96 -7.21 -24.46
N ASN A 395 -29.60 -6.63 -25.59
CA ASN A 395 -29.23 -7.39 -26.79
C ASN A 395 -27.95 -8.23 -26.57
N MET A 396 -26.93 -7.67 -25.92
CA MET A 396 -25.70 -8.38 -25.61
C MET A 396 -25.96 -9.57 -24.66
N VAL A 397 -26.78 -9.37 -23.62
CA VAL A 397 -27.16 -10.44 -22.68
C VAL A 397 -28.05 -11.48 -23.40
N ALA A 398 -28.95 -11.05 -24.27
CA ALA A 398 -29.76 -11.95 -25.08
C ALA A 398 -28.88 -12.82 -25.99
N MET A 399 -27.92 -12.23 -26.69
CA MET A 399 -26.96 -12.99 -27.52
C MET A 399 -26.12 -13.98 -26.69
N MET A 400 -25.67 -13.57 -25.49
CA MET A 400 -24.95 -14.48 -24.58
C MET A 400 -25.82 -15.64 -24.08
N LEU A 401 -27.10 -15.41 -23.86
CA LEU A 401 -28.03 -16.42 -23.33
C LEU A 401 -28.61 -17.31 -24.42
N THR A 402 -28.86 -16.78 -25.61
CA THR A 402 -29.47 -17.53 -26.72
C THR A 402 -28.43 -18.33 -27.51
N GLY A 403 -27.16 -17.97 -27.41
CA GLY A 403 -26.08 -18.65 -28.16
C GLY A 403 -26.19 -18.48 -29.68
N GLU A 404 -26.93 -17.50 -30.16
CA GLU A 404 -26.95 -17.16 -31.58
C GLU A 404 -25.62 -16.48 -32.00
N LEU A 405 -24.63 -17.32 -32.18
CA LEU A 405 -23.42 -16.99 -32.88
C LEU A 405 -23.63 -17.28 -34.36
N THR A 406 -23.71 -16.24 -35.17
CA THR A 406 -23.74 -16.42 -36.61
C THR A 406 -22.42 -17.01 -37.07
N SER A 407 -22.45 -18.09 -37.83
CA SER A 407 -21.24 -18.68 -38.38
C SER A 407 -20.51 -17.67 -39.29
N SER A 408 -19.19 -17.62 -39.19
CA SER A 408 -18.36 -16.73 -40.03
C SER A 408 -18.52 -17.02 -41.54
N THR A 409 -19.05 -18.18 -41.90
CA THR A 409 -19.34 -18.62 -43.28
C THR A 409 -20.71 -18.13 -43.76
N GLU A 410 -21.64 -17.84 -42.86
CA GLU A 410 -23.00 -17.39 -43.18
C GLU A 410 -23.15 -15.88 -43.12
N TRP A 411 -22.17 -15.18 -42.49
CA TRP A 411 -22.19 -13.74 -42.38
C TRP A 411 -21.77 -13.06 -43.68
N GLN A 412 -22.68 -12.27 -44.28
CA GLN A 412 -22.46 -11.58 -45.56
C GLN A 412 -22.03 -10.10 -45.37
N GLY A 413 -22.01 -9.57 -44.13
CA GLY A 413 -21.59 -8.22 -43.81
C GLY A 413 -20.10 -8.07 -43.55
N GLN A 414 -19.67 -6.89 -43.12
CA GLN A 414 -18.28 -6.61 -42.76
C GLN A 414 -17.85 -7.39 -41.52
N ARG A 415 -16.64 -7.95 -41.54
CA ARG A 415 -16.03 -8.59 -40.39
C ARG A 415 -15.34 -7.58 -39.48
N VAL A 416 -15.54 -7.67 -38.19
CA VAL A 416 -14.87 -6.85 -37.20
C VAL A 416 -13.56 -7.55 -36.82
N VAL A 417 -12.45 -6.85 -37.06
CA VAL A 417 -11.09 -7.28 -36.70
C VAL A 417 -10.65 -6.55 -35.45
N GLY A 418 -10.02 -7.20 -34.51
CA GLY A 418 -9.54 -6.54 -33.30
C GLY A 418 -8.53 -7.35 -32.50
N ILE A 419 -7.92 -6.71 -31.53
CA ILE A 419 -6.90 -7.30 -30.66
C ILE A 419 -7.58 -7.82 -29.39
N VAL A 420 -7.41 -9.12 -29.12
CA VAL A 420 -7.86 -9.77 -27.87
C VAL A 420 -6.66 -10.52 -27.29
N GLY A 421 -6.25 -10.16 -26.08
CA GLY A 421 -5.10 -10.79 -25.41
C GLY A 421 -3.80 -10.68 -26.20
N ASP A 422 -3.49 -9.49 -26.74
CA ASP A 422 -2.30 -9.17 -27.55
C ASP A 422 -2.20 -9.91 -28.90
N GLN A 423 -3.24 -10.62 -29.30
CA GLN A 423 -3.33 -11.27 -30.61
C GLN A 423 -4.39 -10.59 -31.49
N LEU A 424 -4.05 -10.42 -32.77
CA LEU A 424 -4.98 -9.93 -33.78
C LEU A 424 -5.91 -11.07 -34.20
N HIS A 425 -7.21 -10.87 -34.00
CA HIS A 425 -8.26 -11.82 -34.41
C HIS A 425 -9.03 -11.22 -35.59
N ASP A 426 -9.10 -11.99 -36.66
CA ASP A 426 -9.96 -11.70 -37.82
C ASP A 426 -11.33 -12.34 -37.58
N GLY A 427 -12.35 -11.50 -37.43
CA GLY A 427 -13.73 -11.95 -37.22
C GLY A 427 -14.13 -12.13 -35.75
N ILE A 428 -13.87 -11.12 -34.93
CA ILE A 428 -14.41 -11.04 -33.55
C ILE A 428 -15.94 -10.95 -33.57
N GLY A 429 -16.52 -10.39 -34.62
CA GLY A 429 -17.94 -10.29 -34.85
C GLY A 429 -18.26 -9.79 -36.25
N GLY A 430 -19.54 -9.56 -36.53
CA GLY A 430 -20.04 -9.01 -37.77
C GLY A 430 -20.56 -7.59 -37.61
N CYS A 431 -20.44 -6.75 -38.66
CA CYS A 431 -21.02 -5.42 -38.70
C CYS A 431 -21.99 -5.30 -39.87
N SER A 432 -23.24 -4.92 -39.58
CA SER A 432 -24.29 -4.76 -40.58
C SER A 432 -24.35 -3.34 -41.18
N ARG A 433 -23.36 -2.49 -40.98
CA ARG A 433 -23.33 -1.13 -41.49
C ARG A 433 -22.91 -1.14 -42.96
N ASP A 434 -23.67 -0.43 -43.80
CA ASP A 434 -23.47 -0.40 -45.25
C ASP A 434 -22.44 0.61 -45.72
N ASP A 435 -22.16 1.64 -44.94
CA ASP A 435 -21.42 2.83 -45.35
C ASP A 435 -19.89 2.75 -45.17
N GLY A 436 -19.35 1.62 -44.74
CA GLY A 436 -17.90 1.37 -44.67
C GLY A 436 -17.10 2.26 -43.73
N GLU A 437 -17.67 3.35 -43.24
CA GLU A 437 -17.04 4.28 -42.32
C GLU A 437 -17.58 4.08 -40.87
N CYS A 438 -16.79 3.43 -40.04
CA CYS A 438 -17.12 3.32 -38.61
C CYS A 438 -16.63 4.56 -37.85
N PRO A 439 -17.49 5.27 -37.11
CA PRO A 439 -17.05 6.42 -36.32
C PRO A 439 -16.26 6.02 -35.05
N PHE A 440 -16.17 4.72 -34.77
CA PHE A 440 -15.50 4.19 -33.58
C PHE A 440 -14.19 3.51 -33.98
N CYS A 441 -13.11 3.89 -33.28
CA CYS A 441 -11.77 3.34 -33.53
C CYS A 441 -11.48 2.04 -32.78
N GLU A 442 -12.28 1.70 -31.78
CA GLU A 442 -11.99 0.60 -30.85
C GLU A 442 -13.06 -0.49 -30.90
N VAL A 443 -12.64 -1.75 -31.02
CA VAL A 443 -13.53 -2.93 -31.10
C VAL A 443 -14.49 -3.06 -29.91
N ARG A 444 -14.07 -2.65 -28.71
CA ARG A 444 -14.98 -2.65 -27.55
C ARG A 444 -16.18 -1.73 -27.70
N CYS A 445 -16.14 -0.76 -28.60
CA CYS A 445 -17.29 0.05 -28.94
C CYS A 445 -18.32 -0.72 -29.77
N CYS A 446 -17.91 -1.80 -30.45
CA CYS A 446 -18.80 -2.66 -31.21
C CYS A 446 -19.83 -3.34 -30.32
N TYR A 447 -19.47 -3.79 -29.12
CA TYR A 447 -20.40 -4.42 -28.15
C TYR A 447 -21.56 -3.50 -27.71
N GLY A 448 -21.41 -2.19 -27.91
CA GLY A 448 -22.44 -1.20 -27.67
C GLY A 448 -23.08 -0.67 -28.97
N CYS A 449 -22.72 -1.17 -30.13
CA CYS A 449 -23.15 -0.67 -31.43
C CYS A 449 -24.39 -1.40 -31.92
N LEU A 450 -25.37 -0.66 -32.47
CA LEU A 450 -26.60 -1.22 -33.04
C LEU A 450 -26.36 -2.05 -34.32
N TYR A 451 -25.20 -1.91 -34.95
CA TYR A 451 -24.83 -2.59 -36.19
C TYR A 451 -23.90 -3.80 -35.98
N TYR A 452 -23.57 -4.13 -34.73
CA TYR A 452 -22.68 -5.26 -34.37
C TYR A 452 -23.45 -6.55 -34.16
#